data_21aabc015e8ac55227159ad7a5bcdb2d
#
_entry.id   21aabc015e8ac55227159ad7a5bcdb2d
#
_cell.length_a   1.000
_cell.length_b   1.000
_cell.length_c   1.000
_cell.angle_alpha   90.00
_cell.angle_beta   90.00
_cell.angle_gamma   90.00
#
_symmetry.space_group_name_H-M   'P 1'
#
loop_
_entity.id
_entity.type
_entity.pdbx_description
1 polymer ?
#
loop_
_entity_poly.entity_id
_entity_poly.type
_entity_poly.pdbx_seq_one_letter_code
_entity_poly.pdbx_strand_id
1 'polypeptide(L)'
;LSYDFRAVLGSNISENVDFTLSWHGAYNIAKNSLVVNDSDNKNRYFNHVATAAMKFVFLKSFTFTGNVSYQQNIGFTNDYDNSYVLCNVYLGKKVFRNRQGEVMFGVNDLFDQNTAFSRTTGSGYTQNSINSVIGRYYTVQFVYNLRNFGKRGSKDIKDYDGMGALGGNRRGVGRPP
;
A
#
# COMPACT_ATOMS: atom_id res chain seq x y z
N LEU A 1 17.86 -16.15 5.36
CA LEU A 1 18.42 -15.24 4.37
C LEU A 1 17.27 -14.65 3.57
N SER A 2 17.23 -13.31 3.45
CA SER A 2 16.20 -12.59 2.69
C SER A 2 16.86 -11.64 1.70
N TYR A 3 16.31 -11.58 0.51
CA TYR A 3 16.66 -10.62 -0.53
C TYR A 3 15.43 -9.81 -0.87
N ASP A 4 15.54 -8.49 -0.74
CA ASP A 4 14.45 -7.56 -1.00
C ASP A 4 14.78 -6.68 -2.21
N PHE A 5 13.82 -6.58 -3.12
CA PHE A 5 13.92 -5.76 -4.33
C PHE A 5 12.72 -4.79 -4.37
N ARG A 6 12.99 -3.55 -4.70
CA ARG A 6 11.96 -2.53 -4.85
C ARG A 6 12.21 -1.67 -6.07
N ALA A 7 11.18 -1.47 -6.87
CA ALA A 7 11.14 -0.52 -7.97
C ALA A 7 9.94 0.41 -7.79
N VAL A 8 10.14 1.70 -8.02
CA VAL A 8 9.07 2.70 -7.97
C VAL A 8 9.23 3.63 -9.16
N LEU A 9 8.16 3.78 -9.92
CA LEU A 9 8.03 4.75 -11.00
C LEU A 9 6.87 5.68 -10.63
N GLY A 10 7.17 6.93 -10.39
CA GLY A 10 6.18 7.96 -10.14
C GLY A 10 6.27 9.02 -11.22
N SER A 11 5.14 9.53 -11.65
CA SER A 11 5.08 10.64 -12.58
C SER A 11 3.96 11.58 -12.19
N ASN A 12 4.32 12.84 -12.06
CA ASN A 12 3.41 13.97 -11.99
C ASN A 12 3.33 14.57 -13.40
N ILE A 13 2.43 14.01 -14.23
CA ILE A 13 2.35 14.41 -15.65
C ILE A 13 1.80 15.83 -15.78
N SER A 14 0.88 16.21 -14.91
CA SER A 14 0.27 17.54 -14.90
C SER A 14 -0.33 17.83 -13.52
N GLU A 15 -0.79 19.08 -13.34
CA GLU A 15 -1.56 19.45 -12.13
C GLU A 15 -2.84 18.62 -11.92
N ASN A 16 -3.27 17.90 -12.94
CA ASN A 16 -4.52 17.15 -12.95
C ASN A 16 -4.33 15.64 -12.98
N VAL A 17 -3.12 15.14 -13.24
CA VAL A 17 -2.86 13.70 -13.42
C VAL A 17 -1.60 13.31 -12.70
N ASP A 18 -1.75 12.46 -11.72
CA ASP A 18 -0.67 11.80 -11.01
C ASP A 18 -0.81 10.29 -11.12
N PHE A 19 0.30 9.59 -11.30
CA PHE A 19 0.31 8.15 -11.15
C PHE A 19 1.60 7.67 -10.47
N THR A 20 1.48 6.54 -9.81
CA THR A 20 2.61 5.83 -9.22
C THR A 20 2.46 4.35 -9.48
N LEU A 21 3.52 3.75 -9.99
CA LEU A 21 3.66 2.31 -10.11
C LEU A 21 4.76 1.88 -9.15
N SER A 22 4.52 0.85 -8.37
CA SER A 22 5.53 0.28 -7.50
C SER A 22 5.49 -1.24 -7.56
N TRP A 23 6.67 -1.82 -7.47
CA TRP A 23 6.82 -3.25 -7.33
C TRP A 23 7.81 -3.53 -6.20
N HIS A 24 7.44 -4.46 -5.36
CA HIS A 24 8.28 -4.97 -4.27
C HIS A 24 8.27 -6.48 -4.31
N GLY A 25 9.44 -7.10 -4.31
CA GLY A 25 9.61 -8.54 -4.25
C GLY A 25 10.60 -8.92 -3.15
N ALA A 26 10.28 -9.96 -2.38
CA ALA A 26 11.12 -10.50 -1.33
C ALA A 26 11.30 -12.00 -1.54
N TYR A 27 12.55 -12.41 -1.73
CA TYR A 27 12.93 -13.82 -1.82
C TYR A 27 13.53 -14.26 -0.48
N ASN A 28 12.92 -15.28 0.11
CA ASN A 28 13.26 -15.74 1.45
C ASN A 28 13.73 -17.20 1.41
N ILE A 29 14.82 -17.47 2.15
CA ILE A 29 15.35 -18.82 2.37
C ILE A 29 15.36 -19.07 3.86
N ALA A 30 14.46 -19.89 4.35
CA ALA A 30 14.45 -20.37 5.73
C ALA A 30 15.12 -21.74 5.82
N LYS A 31 16.09 -21.88 6.73
CA LYS A 31 16.72 -23.16 7.04
C LYS A 31 16.10 -23.68 8.33
N ASN A 32 15.68 -24.92 8.34
CA ASN A 32 15.20 -25.57 9.55
C ASN A 32 16.35 -26.38 10.17
N SER A 33 16.84 -25.94 11.33
CA SER A 33 18.02 -26.48 11.99
C SER A 33 17.76 -27.76 12.79
N LEU A 34 16.51 -28.21 12.92
CA LEU A 34 16.14 -29.33 13.77
C LEU A 34 16.03 -30.68 13.05
N VAL A 35 16.13 -30.71 11.72
CA VAL A 35 16.06 -31.94 10.94
C VAL A 35 17.46 -32.35 10.49
N VAL A 36 18.02 -33.36 11.13
CA VAL A 36 19.44 -33.73 11.01
C VAL A 36 19.76 -34.53 9.73
N ASN A 37 18.78 -35.01 8.99
CA ASN A 37 19.00 -35.97 7.89
C ASN A 37 18.24 -35.68 6.58
N ASP A 38 17.82 -34.45 6.33
CA ASP A 38 17.17 -34.15 5.06
C ASP A 38 17.98 -33.11 4.27
N SER A 39 18.50 -33.56 3.12
CA SER A 39 19.27 -32.71 2.19
C SER A 39 18.46 -31.54 1.62
N ASP A 40 17.16 -31.48 1.87
CA ASP A 40 16.25 -30.48 1.34
C ASP A 40 15.65 -29.56 2.43
N ASN A 41 16.39 -29.34 3.49
CA ASN A 41 16.00 -28.57 4.68
C ASN A 41 15.92 -27.03 4.46
N LYS A 42 15.67 -26.59 3.23
CA LYS A 42 15.56 -25.18 2.85
C LYS A 42 14.16 -24.89 2.34
N ASN A 43 13.36 -24.19 3.12
CA ASN A 43 12.09 -23.66 2.65
C ASN A 43 12.38 -22.33 1.91
N ARG A 44 12.02 -22.26 0.63
CA ARG A 44 12.23 -21.10 -0.23
C ARG A 44 10.86 -20.56 -0.61
N TYR A 45 10.65 -19.27 -0.40
CA TYR A 45 9.41 -18.63 -0.80
C TYR A 45 9.66 -17.23 -1.33
N PHE A 46 8.82 -16.83 -2.26
CA PHE A 46 8.87 -15.54 -2.90
C PHE A 46 7.54 -14.82 -2.73
N ASN A 47 7.61 -13.61 -2.23
CA ASN A 47 6.44 -12.74 -2.08
C ASN A 47 6.66 -11.53 -2.97
N HIS A 48 5.65 -11.11 -3.71
CA HIS A 48 5.73 -9.84 -4.39
C HIS A 48 4.41 -9.09 -4.34
N VAL A 49 4.53 -7.78 -4.40
CA VAL A 49 3.42 -6.84 -4.44
C VAL A 49 3.67 -5.85 -5.57
N ALA A 50 2.74 -5.78 -6.50
CA ALA A 50 2.71 -4.76 -7.54
C ALA A 50 1.56 -3.80 -7.25
N THR A 51 1.82 -2.51 -7.16
CA THR A 51 0.80 -1.50 -6.88
C THR A 51 0.79 -0.44 -7.95
N ALA A 52 -0.41 -0.12 -8.45
CA ALA A 52 -0.67 1.01 -9.32
C ALA A 52 -1.63 1.96 -8.61
N ALA A 53 -1.23 3.21 -8.48
CA ALA A 53 -2.05 4.26 -7.91
C ALA A 53 -2.17 5.41 -8.90
N MET A 54 -3.38 5.96 -9.01
CA MET A 54 -3.64 7.11 -9.88
C MET A 54 -4.56 8.11 -9.21
N LYS A 55 -4.32 9.37 -9.50
CA LYS A 55 -5.21 10.48 -9.17
C LYS A 55 -5.45 11.30 -10.42
N PHE A 56 -6.70 11.59 -10.71
CA PHE A 56 -7.11 12.34 -11.88
C PHE A 56 -8.13 13.40 -11.50
N VAL A 57 -7.87 14.66 -11.89
CA VAL A 57 -8.81 15.78 -11.68
C VAL A 57 -9.44 16.13 -13.02
N PHE A 58 -10.75 16.04 -13.12
CA PHE A 58 -11.52 16.32 -14.32
C PHE A 58 -12.65 17.31 -14.06
N LEU A 59 -13.15 17.93 -15.11
CA LEU A 59 -14.20 18.94 -15.01
C LEU A 59 -13.93 20.02 -13.93
N LYS A 60 -12.68 20.39 -13.75
CA LYS A 60 -12.20 21.43 -12.81
C LYS A 60 -12.46 21.18 -11.33
N SER A 61 -13.32 20.23 -10.96
CA SER A 61 -13.72 20.03 -9.55
C SER A 61 -13.94 18.58 -9.15
N PHE A 62 -14.00 17.68 -10.09
CA PHE A 62 -14.14 16.25 -9.78
C PHE A 62 -12.78 15.60 -9.71
N THR A 63 -12.63 14.69 -8.75
CA THR A 63 -11.43 13.90 -8.56
C THR A 63 -11.77 12.42 -8.67
N PHE A 64 -10.91 11.70 -9.34
CA PHE A 64 -10.91 10.24 -9.33
C PHE A 64 -9.60 9.80 -8.69
N THR A 65 -9.68 8.91 -7.72
CA THR A 65 -8.51 8.28 -7.12
C THR A 65 -8.70 6.78 -7.16
N GLY A 66 -7.74 6.08 -7.72
CA GLY A 66 -7.74 4.63 -7.82
C GLY A 66 -6.44 4.06 -7.30
N ASN A 67 -6.53 2.93 -6.62
CA ASN A 67 -5.38 2.14 -6.18
C ASN A 67 -5.69 0.67 -6.43
N VAL A 68 -4.79 0.01 -7.16
CA VAL A 68 -4.85 -1.44 -7.40
C VAL A 68 -3.55 -2.04 -6.93
N SER A 69 -3.63 -3.06 -6.08
CA SER A 69 -2.50 -3.79 -5.55
C SER A 69 -2.68 -5.28 -5.81
N TYR A 70 -1.77 -5.86 -6.56
CA TYR A 70 -1.69 -7.31 -6.77
C TYR A 70 -0.63 -7.86 -5.85
N GLN A 71 -1.01 -8.81 -5.03
CA GLN A 71 -0.09 -9.52 -4.15
C GLN A 71 -0.09 -11.00 -4.49
N GLN A 72 1.11 -11.58 -4.54
CA GLN A 72 1.28 -13.01 -4.75
C GLN A 72 2.36 -13.56 -3.83
N ASN A 73 2.08 -14.73 -3.27
CA ASN A 73 2.99 -15.51 -2.44
C ASN A 73 3.20 -16.87 -3.11
N ILE A 74 4.46 -17.24 -3.40
CA ILE A 74 4.83 -18.44 -4.16
C ILE A 74 5.84 -19.25 -3.34
N GLY A 75 5.78 -20.58 -3.46
CA GLY A 75 6.76 -21.50 -2.86
C GLY A 75 6.44 -21.87 -1.42
N PHE A 76 5.20 -21.70 -1.00
CA PHE A 76 4.72 -22.24 0.26
C PHE A 76 4.42 -23.72 0.12
N THR A 77 5.11 -24.56 0.89
CA THR A 77 4.85 -26.01 0.93
C THR A 77 3.37 -26.26 1.26
N ASN A 78 2.71 -27.14 0.49
CA ASN A 78 1.32 -27.55 0.62
C ASN A 78 0.26 -26.46 0.30
N ASP A 79 -0.05 -26.26 -0.97
CA ASP A 79 -1.24 -25.55 -1.52
C ASP A 79 -1.53 -24.12 -1.00
N TYR A 80 -0.55 -23.45 -0.44
CA TYR A 80 -0.71 -22.07 0.04
C TYR A 80 -0.12 -20.99 -0.90
N ASP A 81 0.04 -21.32 -2.17
CA ASP A 81 0.26 -20.28 -3.17
C ASP A 81 -1.01 -19.44 -3.24
N ASN A 82 -0.90 -18.21 -2.77
CA ASN A 82 -2.03 -17.30 -2.66
C ASN A 82 -1.76 -16.03 -3.46
N SER A 83 -2.73 -15.65 -4.28
CA SER A 83 -2.72 -14.37 -4.98
C SER A 83 -4.06 -13.68 -4.83
N TYR A 84 -4.03 -12.37 -4.65
CA TYR A 84 -5.24 -11.56 -4.56
C TYR A 84 -5.01 -10.13 -5.08
N VAL A 85 -6.10 -9.52 -5.49
CA VAL A 85 -6.11 -8.14 -6.00
C VAL A 85 -6.94 -7.27 -5.06
N LEU A 86 -6.30 -6.26 -4.49
CA LEU A 86 -7.00 -5.21 -3.75
C LEU A 86 -7.21 -4.01 -4.68
N CYS A 87 -8.46 -3.60 -4.83
CA CYS A 87 -8.81 -2.46 -5.65
C CYS A 87 -9.67 -1.49 -4.86
N ASN A 88 -9.18 -0.27 -4.70
CA ASN A 88 -9.89 0.80 -4.03
C ASN A 88 -10.12 1.94 -5.02
N VAL A 89 -11.35 2.45 -5.08
CA VAL A 89 -11.76 3.50 -6.02
C VAL A 89 -12.55 4.56 -5.29
N TYR A 90 -12.24 5.82 -5.55
CA TYR A 90 -12.88 6.97 -4.95
C TYR A 90 -13.24 7.99 -6.01
N LEU A 91 -14.45 8.52 -5.92
CA LEU A 91 -14.92 9.66 -6.69
C LEU A 91 -15.14 10.82 -5.73
N GLY A 92 -14.47 11.91 -5.98
CA GLY A 92 -14.53 13.11 -5.16
C GLY A 92 -15.06 14.31 -5.94
N LYS A 93 -15.57 15.26 -5.19
CA LYS A 93 -15.96 16.58 -5.70
C LYS A 93 -15.37 17.65 -4.79
N LYS A 94 -14.56 18.53 -5.35
CA LYS A 94 -14.05 19.72 -4.64
C LYS A 94 -15.20 20.70 -4.44
N VAL A 95 -15.40 21.08 -3.20
CA VAL A 95 -16.47 22.00 -2.76
C VAL A 95 -15.85 23.29 -2.21
N PHE A 96 -16.69 24.29 -2.02
CA PHE A 96 -16.37 25.67 -1.66
C PHE A 96 -15.64 26.47 -2.75
N ARG A 97 -15.78 27.79 -2.65
CA ARG A 97 -15.28 28.76 -3.64
C ARG A 97 -13.76 28.65 -3.87
N ASN A 98 -13.00 28.30 -2.83
CA ASN A 98 -11.55 28.17 -2.88
C ASN A 98 -11.08 26.73 -3.06
N ARG A 99 -11.98 25.78 -3.36
CA ARG A 99 -11.69 24.33 -3.48
C ARG A 99 -11.00 23.75 -2.24
N GLN A 100 -11.30 24.31 -1.07
CA GLN A 100 -10.71 23.90 0.20
C GLN A 100 -11.34 22.64 0.78
N GLY A 101 -12.59 22.35 0.41
CA GLY A 101 -13.26 21.11 0.80
C GLY A 101 -13.29 20.11 -0.33
N GLU A 102 -13.29 18.82 0.02
CA GLU A 102 -13.51 17.73 -0.90
C GLU A 102 -14.41 16.69 -0.24
N VAL A 103 -15.48 16.32 -0.91
CA VAL A 103 -16.34 15.21 -0.53
C VAL A 103 -16.02 14.05 -1.45
N MET A 104 -15.67 12.91 -0.88
CA MET A 104 -15.34 11.71 -1.64
C MET A 104 -16.25 10.56 -1.23
N PHE A 105 -16.72 9.82 -2.21
CA PHE A 105 -17.38 8.53 -2.05
C PHE A 105 -16.44 7.47 -2.58
N GLY A 106 -16.21 6.42 -1.80
CA GLY A 106 -15.26 5.37 -2.14
C GLY A 106 -15.80 3.97 -1.92
N VAL A 107 -15.26 3.06 -2.70
CA VAL A 107 -15.41 1.61 -2.54
C VAL A 107 -14.03 1.05 -2.24
N ASN A 108 -13.89 0.40 -1.11
CA ASN A 108 -12.69 -0.31 -0.73
C ASN A 108 -12.90 -1.79 -0.99
N ASP A 109 -11.83 -2.43 -1.47
CA ASP A 109 -11.84 -3.83 -1.88
C ASP A 109 -12.97 -4.16 -2.85
N LEU A 110 -12.92 -3.50 -4.03
CA LEU A 110 -13.95 -3.63 -5.07
C LEU A 110 -14.21 -5.09 -5.47
N PHE A 111 -13.19 -5.94 -5.44
CA PHE A 111 -13.28 -7.34 -5.84
C PHE A 111 -13.60 -8.29 -4.68
N ASP A 112 -13.63 -7.80 -3.44
CA ASP A 112 -13.89 -8.59 -2.24
C ASP A 112 -12.89 -9.74 -2.06
N GLN A 113 -11.62 -9.45 -2.32
CA GLN A 113 -10.53 -10.42 -2.28
C GLN A 113 -9.56 -10.20 -1.13
N ASN A 114 -9.87 -9.27 -0.23
CA ASN A 114 -8.98 -8.96 0.88
C ASN A 114 -8.82 -10.18 1.79
N THR A 115 -7.58 -10.61 1.95
CA THR A 115 -7.23 -11.75 2.80
C THR A 115 -6.02 -11.39 3.63
N ALA A 116 -6.13 -11.41 4.95
CA ALA A 116 -4.99 -11.21 5.82
C ALA A 116 -4.30 -12.56 6.09
N PHE A 117 -3.36 -12.88 5.23
CA PHE A 117 -2.47 -14.00 5.42
C PHE A 117 -1.14 -13.52 6.02
N SER A 118 -0.72 -14.16 7.09
CA SER A 118 0.58 -13.92 7.71
C SER A 118 1.29 -15.24 7.97
N ARG A 119 2.56 -15.31 7.61
CA ARG A 119 3.41 -16.44 7.92
C ARG A 119 4.58 -16.02 8.79
N THR A 120 4.74 -16.69 9.91
CA THR A 120 5.88 -16.54 10.79
C THR A 120 6.66 -17.85 10.84
N THR A 121 7.96 -17.79 10.53
CA THR A 121 8.85 -18.94 10.60
C THR A 121 9.85 -18.72 11.72
N GLY A 122 9.81 -19.58 12.73
CA GLY A 122 10.78 -19.65 13.81
C GLY A 122 11.74 -20.85 13.65
N SER A 123 12.68 -21.01 14.58
CA SER A 123 13.54 -22.19 14.62
C SER A 123 12.70 -23.39 15.08
N GLY A 124 12.26 -24.22 14.14
CA GLY A 124 11.52 -25.45 14.41
C GLY A 124 10.00 -25.38 14.23
N TYR A 125 9.46 -24.23 13.84
CA TYR A 125 8.03 -24.15 13.52
C TYR A 125 7.75 -23.15 12.39
N THR A 126 6.68 -23.39 11.68
CA THR A 126 6.09 -22.44 10.74
C THR A 126 4.63 -22.25 11.12
N GLN A 127 4.24 -21.03 11.39
CA GLN A 127 2.87 -20.65 11.73
C GLN A 127 2.25 -19.91 10.55
N ASN A 128 1.14 -20.40 10.03
CA ASN A 128 0.28 -19.71 9.10
C ASN A 128 -0.91 -19.13 9.87
N SER A 129 -1.17 -17.86 9.71
CA SER A 129 -2.32 -17.19 10.31
C SER A 129 -3.18 -16.59 9.19
N ILE A 130 -4.44 -16.98 9.14
CA ILE A 130 -5.45 -16.37 8.27
C ILE A 130 -6.42 -15.64 9.18
N ASN A 131 -6.42 -14.31 9.10
CA ASN A 131 -7.33 -13.49 9.87
C ASN A 131 -8.51 -13.06 9.00
N SER A 132 -9.70 -13.07 9.58
CA SER A 132 -10.85 -12.45 8.94
C SER A 132 -10.63 -10.94 8.86
N VAL A 133 -10.74 -10.41 7.68
CA VAL A 133 -10.64 -8.96 7.41
C VAL A 133 -11.97 -8.45 6.90
N ILE A 134 -12.17 -7.15 7.02
CA ILE A 134 -13.31 -6.51 6.41
C ILE A 134 -13.16 -6.63 4.89
N GLY A 135 -14.12 -7.28 4.25
CA GLY A 135 -14.21 -7.36 2.79
C GLY A 135 -14.62 -6.02 2.19
N ARG A 136 -15.38 -6.04 1.11
CA ARG A 136 -15.83 -4.82 0.44
C ARG A 136 -16.65 -3.92 1.35
N TYR A 137 -16.26 -2.63 1.41
CA TYR A 137 -17.02 -1.63 2.15
C TYR A 137 -17.01 -0.27 1.45
N TYR A 138 -18.03 0.51 1.75
CA TYR A 138 -18.22 1.85 1.19
C TYR A 138 -17.83 2.90 2.20
N THR A 139 -17.22 3.99 1.72
CA THR A 139 -16.81 5.11 2.56
C THR A 139 -17.29 6.42 1.99
N VAL A 140 -17.69 7.32 2.88
CA VAL A 140 -17.87 8.74 2.57
C VAL A 140 -16.88 9.52 3.40
N GLN A 141 -16.08 10.35 2.73
CA GLN A 141 -15.05 11.15 3.37
C GLN A 141 -15.29 12.63 3.06
N PHE A 142 -15.04 13.47 4.04
CA PHE A 142 -14.96 14.90 3.86
C PHE A 142 -13.58 15.37 4.31
N VAL A 143 -12.85 15.99 3.38
CA VAL A 143 -11.53 16.55 3.64
C VAL A 143 -11.62 18.06 3.50
N TYR A 144 -11.12 18.78 4.48
CA TYR A 144 -11.04 20.23 4.45
C TYR A 144 -9.61 20.71 4.66
N ASN A 145 -9.06 21.37 3.64
CA ASN A 145 -7.70 21.91 3.65
C ASN A 145 -7.71 23.32 4.26
N LEU A 146 -7.26 23.42 5.49
CA LEU A 146 -7.01 24.71 6.14
C LEU A 146 -5.76 25.33 5.52
N ARG A 147 -5.94 26.23 4.55
CA ARG A 147 -4.83 27.04 4.05
C ARG A 147 -4.35 27.97 5.17
N ASN A 148 -3.06 27.92 5.41
CA ASN A 148 -2.30 28.61 6.45
C ASN A 148 -2.83 29.98 6.85
N PHE A 149 -3.08 30.14 8.12
CA PHE A 149 -3.13 31.41 8.81
C PHE A 149 -1.69 31.94 8.98
N GLY A 150 -1.09 32.48 7.92
CA GLY A 150 0.24 33.01 7.99
C GLY A 150 0.57 33.84 6.76
N LYS A 151 0.65 35.14 6.92
CA LYS A 151 1.11 36.07 5.89
C LYS A 151 2.56 35.73 5.49
N ARG A 152 2.79 35.74 4.18
CA ARG A 152 4.04 35.91 3.45
C ARG A 152 5.06 34.79 3.48
N GLY A 153 5.26 34.24 2.30
CA GLY A 153 6.57 33.80 1.82
C GLY A 153 6.92 32.35 2.09
N SER A 154 6.24 31.45 1.45
CA SER A 154 6.90 30.27 0.93
C SER A 154 6.12 29.81 -0.29
N LYS A 155 6.68 30.06 -1.47
CA LYS A 155 6.42 29.29 -2.66
C LYS A 155 6.91 27.88 -2.38
N ASP A 156 6.15 26.90 -2.82
CA ASP A 156 6.51 25.48 -2.87
C ASP A 156 6.47 24.70 -1.54
N ILE A 157 5.26 24.58 -0.97
CA ILE A 157 4.89 23.31 -0.35
C ILE A 157 3.96 22.63 -1.34
N LYS A 158 4.51 21.71 -2.13
CA LYS A 158 3.73 20.80 -2.95
C LYS A 158 2.80 20.02 -2.03
N ASP A 159 1.51 20.06 -2.33
CA ASP A 159 0.48 19.32 -1.63
C ASP A 159 0.84 17.81 -1.63
N TYR A 160 1.43 17.37 -0.54
CA TYR A 160 1.50 15.95 -0.20
C TYR A 160 0.15 15.56 0.39
N ASP A 161 -0.85 15.57 -0.46
CA ASP A 161 -2.18 15.17 -0.07
C ASP A 161 -2.34 13.65 -0.12
N GLY A 162 -2.44 13.06 1.04
CA GLY A 162 -3.35 11.95 1.28
C GLY A 162 -2.89 10.53 0.93
N MET A 163 -1.68 10.29 0.42
CA MET A 163 -1.21 8.91 0.19
C MET A 163 -0.27 8.37 1.29
N GLY A 164 -0.17 9.05 2.42
CA GLY A 164 0.77 8.74 3.50
C GLY A 164 0.24 7.93 4.67
N ALA A 165 -0.98 7.42 4.64
CA ALA A 165 -1.58 6.79 5.82
C ALA A 165 -1.42 5.27 5.93
N LEU A 166 -0.53 4.66 5.16
CA LEU A 166 -0.22 3.24 5.35
C LEU A 166 1.30 3.04 5.46
N GLY A 167 1.76 3.05 6.69
CA GLY A 167 2.98 2.34 7.08
C GLY A 167 4.24 3.18 7.20
N GLY A 168 4.74 3.29 8.41
CA GLY A 168 6.13 3.60 8.66
C GLY A 168 6.41 4.40 9.91
N ASN A 169 6.34 3.71 11.02
CA ASN A 169 6.92 4.14 12.29
C ASN A 169 8.42 4.43 12.12
N ARG A 170 8.82 5.65 11.82
CA ARG A 170 10.23 6.07 11.92
C ARG A 170 10.46 6.68 13.30
N ARG A 171 10.98 5.86 14.19
CA ARG A 171 11.62 6.33 15.42
C ARG A 171 12.79 7.23 15.05
N GLY A 172 12.70 8.50 15.40
CA GLY A 172 13.80 9.43 15.30
C GLY A 172 14.95 9.00 16.22
N VAL A 173 16.12 8.79 15.63
CA VAL A 173 17.36 8.67 16.36
C VAL A 173 17.84 10.10 16.64
N GLY A 174 17.76 10.52 17.92
CA GLY A 174 18.33 11.77 18.37
C GLY A 174 19.85 11.77 18.20
N ARG A 175 20.39 12.87 17.69
CA ARG A 175 21.82 13.18 17.78
C ARG A 175 22.13 13.67 19.19
N PRO A 176 23.17 13.16 19.85
CA PRO A 176 23.75 13.79 21.04
C PRO A 176 24.66 14.98 20.67
N PRO A 177 24.99 15.84 21.62
CA PRO A 177 25.64 17.13 21.44
C PRO A 177 27.06 17.05 20.91
#